data_61e79a2ab0a87e69451390a641317819
#
_entry.id   61e79a2ab0a87e69451390a641317819
#
_cell.length_a   1.000
_cell.length_b   1.000
_cell.length_c   1.000
_cell.angle_alpha   90.00
_cell.angle_beta   90.00
_cell.angle_gamma   90.00
#
_symmetry.space_group_name_H-M   'P 1'
#
loop_
_entity.id
_entity.type
_entity.pdbx_description
1 polymer ?
#
loop_
_entity_poly.entity_id
_entity_poly.type
_entity_poly.pdbx_seq_one_letter_code
_entity_poly.pdbx_strand_id
1 'polypeptide(L)'
;MKKTIVLMGGIALSLLTVSVNAQETWDAKKNPTVDSISALYRDKIVTAPPAQTREEIFPAIGKFESATNADAALITIAPDEQNKGVVWIEGLPQGKVKAMLRKSPATYKIPAQKTEEGKDVAEGTLIFDKETNTLSICIGKIYNTTDPSAAFAATIEEPATTAKNSKVKKPVQPKAWMYTGTKLSKETALN
;
A
#
# COMPACT_ATOMS: atom_id res chain seq x y z
N MET A 1 31.06 6.74 71.05
CA MET A 1 29.90 6.97 70.18
C MET A 1 30.07 6.28 68.83
N LYS A 2 30.27 4.95 68.78
CA LYS A 2 30.49 4.21 67.51
C LYS A 2 29.76 2.82 67.42
N LYS A 3 28.76 2.56 68.28
CA LYS A 3 28.11 1.24 68.36
C LYS A 3 26.60 1.21 68.03
N THR A 4 26.00 2.33 67.67
CA THR A 4 24.54 2.41 67.46
C THR A 4 24.10 2.45 66.00
N ILE A 5 24.99 2.44 65.02
CA ILE A 5 24.67 2.57 63.58
C ILE A 5 24.49 1.21 62.89
N VAL A 6 24.97 0.11 63.49
CA VAL A 6 24.96 -1.23 62.87
C VAL A 6 23.61 -1.94 63.06
N LEU A 7 22.76 -1.53 63.98
CA LEU A 7 21.50 -2.22 64.29
C LEU A 7 20.32 -1.77 63.43
N MET A 8 20.40 -0.64 62.76
CA MET A 8 19.30 -0.16 61.90
C MET A 8 19.39 -0.62 60.43
N GLY A 9 20.54 -1.15 60.01
CA GLY A 9 20.71 -1.66 58.62
C GLY A 9 20.11 -3.07 58.37
N GLY A 10 19.81 -3.83 59.43
CA GLY A 10 19.34 -5.22 59.33
C GLY A 10 17.83 -5.37 59.11
N ILE A 11 17.04 -4.38 59.48
CA ILE A 11 15.57 -4.46 59.41
C ILE A 11 15.04 -4.03 58.06
N ALA A 12 15.77 -3.20 57.30
CA ALA A 12 15.33 -2.73 55.98
C ALA A 12 15.48 -3.79 54.85
N LEU A 13 16.30 -4.82 55.06
CA LEU A 13 16.56 -5.83 54.01
C LEU A 13 15.64 -7.05 54.08
N SER A 14 14.88 -7.22 55.16
CA SER A 14 13.97 -8.37 55.34
C SER A 14 12.53 -8.17 54.79
N LEU A 15 12.20 -6.96 54.32
CA LEU A 15 10.87 -6.63 53.78
C LEU A 15 10.75 -6.78 52.22
N LEU A 16 11.81 -7.17 51.54
CA LEU A 16 11.84 -7.27 50.08
C LEU A 16 11.66 -8.69 49.51
N THR A 17 11.37 -9.69 50.35
CA THR A 17 11.28 -11.09 49.91
C THR A 17 9.87 -11.69 49.88
N VAL A 18 8.81 -10.89 49.95
CA VAL A 18 7.44 -11.43 50.02
C VAL A 18 6.56 -11.09 48.81
N SER A 19 7.06 -11.03 47.66
CA SER A 19 6.15 -10.72 46.50
C SER A 19 6.44 -11.42 45.18
N VAL A 20 6.88 -12.65 45.19
CA VAL A 20 7.12 -13.36 43.89
C VAL A 20 6.29 -14.65 43.72
N ASN A 21 5.30 -14.90 44.54
CA ASN A 21 4.48 -16.11 44.40
C ASN A 21 2.99 -15.88 44.08
N ALA A 22 2.62 -14.77 43.48
CA ALA A 22 1.22 -14.49 43.12
C ALA A 22 0.96 -14.44 41.59
N GLN A 23 1.78 -15.08 40.80
CA GLN A 23 1.39 -15.46 39.46
C GLN A 23 1.23 -16.99 39.42
N GLU A 24 0.11 -17.47 39.94
CA GLU A 24 -0.40 -18.74 39.44
C GLU A 24 -0.45 -18.58 37.92
N THR A 25 0.30 -19.42 37.22
CA THR A 25 0.23 -19.50 35.77
C THR A 25 -1.20 -19.79 35.37
N TRP A 26 -1.93 -18.77 34.95
CA TRP A 26 -3.29 -18.90 34.46
C TRP A 26 -3.28 -19.88 33.27
N ASP A 27 -3.75 -21.08 33.52
CA ASP A 27 -3.88 -22.12 32.50
C ASP A 27 -5.31 -22.04 31.93
N ALA A 28 -5.40 -21.45 30.73
CA ALA A 28 -6.66 -21.33 30.01
C ALA A 28 -7.38 -22.68 29.82
N LYS A 29 -6.61 -23.79 29.78
CA LYS A 29 -7.15 -25.14 29.60
C LYS A 29 -7.80 -25.73 30.86
N LYS A 30 -7.53 -25.14 32.03
CA LYS A 30 -8.15 -25.56 33.32
C LYS A 30 -9.36 -24.74 33.75
N ASN A 31 -9.73 -23.74 32.96
CA ASN A 31 -10.88 -22.89 33.23
C ASN A 31 -12.17 -23.58 32.70
N PRO A 32 -13.09 -24.02 33.54
CA PRO A 32 -14.31 -24.68 33.09
C PRO A 32 -15.21 -23.81 32.21
N THR A 33 -15.10 -22.50 32.32
CA THR A 33 -15.83 -21.56 31.47
C THR A 33 -15.25 -21.57 30.02
N VAL A 34 -13.93 -21.66 29.88
CA VAL A 34 -13.28 -21.76 28.59
C VAL A 34 -13.61 -23.07 27.89
N ASP A 35 -13.63 -24.17 28.65
CA ASP A 35 -14.00 -25.49 28.12
C ASP A 35 -15.47 -25.53 27.67
N SER A 36 -16.39 -24.92 28.45
CA SER A 36 -17.80 -24.81 28.08
C SER A 36 -18.01 -23.98 26.81
N ILE A 37 -17.33 -22.86 26.68
CA ILE A 37 -17.38 -22.00 25.48
C ILE A 37 -16.77 -22.74 24.29
N SER A 38 -15.65 -23.40 24.49
CA SER A 38 -14.97 -24.16 23.42
C SER A 38 -15.84 -25.34 22.95
N ALA A 39 -16.54 -26.01 23.85
CA ALA A 39 -17.47 -27.08 23.50
C ALA A 39 -18.66 -26.58 22.68
N LEU A 40 -19.25 -25.41 23.06
CA LEU A 40 -20.38 -24.80 22.36
C LEU A 40 -20.06 -24.34 20.96
N TYR A 41 -18.79 -23.96 20.70
CA TYR A 41 -18.35 -23.43 19.43
C TYR A 41 -17.49 -24.38 18.60
N ARG A 42 -17.17 -25.58 19.11
CA ARG A 42 -16.34 -26.58 18.43
C ARG A 42 -16.83 -26.90 17.01
N ASP A 43 -18.14 -27.05 16.85
CA ASP A 43 -18.76 -27.38 15.55
C ASP A 43 -19.01 -26.14 14.68
N LYS A 44 -18.81 -24.93 15.27
CA LYS A 44 -18.97 -23.64 14.60
C LYS A 44 -17.63 -22.98 14.24
N ILE A 45 -16.51 -23.63 14.57
CA ILE A 45 -15.20 -23.15 14.16
C ILE A 45 -15.12 -23.28 12.65
N VAL A 46 -15.41 -22.20 11.95
CA VAL A 46 -15.16 -22.09 10.52
C VAL A 46 -13.66 -22.16 10.32
N THR A 47 -13.20 -23.15 9.57
CA THR A 47 -11.80 -23.25 9.17
C THR A 47 -11.39 -21.89 8.59
N ALA A 48 -10.32 -21.32 9.12
CA ALA A 48 -9.81 -20.04 8.61
C ALA A 48 -9.65 -20.16 7.08
N PRO A 49 -10.12 -19.18 6.30
CA PRO A 49 -9.92 -19.21 4.86
C PRO A 49 -8.44 -19.33 4.56
N PRO A 50 -8.05 -20.02 3.48
CA PRO A 50 -6.65 -20.14 3.10
C PRO A 50 -6.00 -18.77 3.02
N ALA A 51 -4.74 -18.68 3.43
CA ALA A 51 -4.00 -17.44 3.39
C ALA A 51 -3.94 -16.92 1.94
N GLN A 52 -4.47 -15.72 1.72
CA GLN A 52 -4.45 -15.09 0.40
C GLN A 52 -3.02 -14.75 -0.01
N THR A 53 -2.72 -14.97 -1.27
CA THR A 53 -1.44 -14.58 -1.86
C THR A 53 -1.35 -13.05 -1.96
N ARG A 54 -0.12 -12.54 -2.06
CA ARG A 54 0.11 -11.10 -2.21
C ARG A 54 -0.53 -10.54 -3.48
N GLU A 55 -0.58 -11.32 -4.55
CA GLU A 55 -1.19 -10.98 -5.83
C GLU A 55 -2.73 -10.99 -5.77
N GLU A 56 -3.33 -11.80 -4.91
CA GLU A 56 -4.78 -11.78 -4.67
C GLU A 56 -5.21 -10.54 -3.87
N ILE A 57 -4.38 -10.12 -2.89
CA ILE A 57 -4.64 -8.92 -2.09
C ILE A 57 -4.38 -7.64 -2.90
N PHE A 58 -3.32 -7.65 -3.73
CA PHE A 58 -2.89 -6.52 -4.55
C PHE A 58 -2.85 -6.93 -6.03
N PRO A 59 -3.97 -6.99 -6.72
CA PRO A 59 -4.06 -7.54 -8.06
C PRO A 59 -3.30 -6.72 -9.12
N ALA A 60 -2.94 -5.48 -8.82
CA ALA A 60 -2.11 -4.65 -9.70
C ALA A 60 -0.65 -5.10 -9.79
N ILE A 61 -0.19 -6.02 -8.92
CA ILE A 61 1.17 -6.55 -8.98
C ILE A 61 1.30 -7.50 -10.17
N GLY A 62 2.37 -7.35 -10.96
CA GLY A 62 2.66 -8.21 -12.11
C GLY A 62 3.27 -7.48 -13.29
N LYS A 63 3.30 -8.14 -14.44
CA LYS A 63 3.79 -7.60 -15.71
C LYS A 63 2.60 -7.29 -16.62
N PHE A 64 2.70 -6.18 -17.33
CA PHE A 64 1.66 -5.66 -18.21
C PHE A 64 2.27 -5.31 -19.56
N GLU A 65 1.61 -5.74 -20.63
CA GLU A 65 2.03 -5.45 -22.00
C GLU A 65 1.01 -4.53 -22.66
N SER A 66 1.51 -3.56 -23.43
CA SER A 66 0.69 -2.65 -24.21
C SER A 66 1.02 -2.77 -25.70
N ALA A 67 0.00 -3.00 -26.50
CA ALA A 67 0.14 -2.98 -27.96
C ALA A 67 0.17 -1.55 -28.54
N THR A 68 -0.27 -0.55 -27.78
CA THR A 68 -0.45 0.82 -28.27
C THR A 68 0.64 1.78 -27.81
N ASN A 69 1.39 1.47 -26.75
CA ASN A 69 2.42 2.33 -26.18
C ASN A 69 3.81 1.79 -26.53
N ALA A 70 4.37 2.25 -27.64
CA ALA A 70 5.71 1.85 -28.07
C ALA A 70 6.82 2.24 -27.07
N ASP A 71 6.69 3.40 -26.41
CA ASP A 71 7.68 3.90 -25.44
C ASP A 71 7.65 3.16 -24.09
N ALA A 72 6.62 2.36 -23.85
CA ALA A 72 6.43 1.56 -22.63
C ALA A 72 5.68 0.26 -22.98
N ALA A 73 6.27 -0.57 -23.83
CA ALA A 73 5.62 -1.80 -24.26
C ALA A 73 5.39 -2.78 -23.10
N LEU A 74 6.33 -2.83 -22.14
CA LEU A 74 6.25 -3.69 -20.97
C LEU A 74 6.42 -2.87 -19.69
N ILE A 75 5.42 -2.92 -18.81
CA ILE A 75 5.49 -2.34 -17.47
C ILE A 75 5.45 -3.45 -16.43
N THR A 76 6.31 -3.34 -15.42
CA THR A 76 6.32 -4.25 -14.26
C THR A 76 5.91 -3.49 -13.02
N ILE A 77 4.95 -4.03 -12.27
CA ILE A 77 4.55 -3.51 -10.95
C ILE A 77 5.03 -4.49 -9.89
N ALA A 78 5.94 -4.03 -9.06
CA ALA A 78 6.51 -4.78 -7.95
C ALA A 78 6.06 -4.19 -6.60
N PRO A 79 5.80 -5.03 -5.57
CA PRO A 79 5.50 -4.54 -4.23
C PRO A 79 6.76 -3.95 -3.59
N ASP A 80 6.59 -2.92 -2.77
CA ASP A 80 7.64 -2.44 -1.88
C ASP A 80 7.83 -3.45 -0.74
N GLU A 81 9.08 -3.74 -0.35
CA GLU A 81 9.39 -4.73 0.68
C GLU A 81 9.01 -4.26 2.08
N GLN A 82 9.15 -2.97 2.34
CA GLN A 82 8.93 -2.37 3.67
C GLN A 82 7.50 -1.86 3.85
N ASN A 83 6.86 -1.37 2.78
CA ASN A 83 5.57 -0.69 2.83
C ASN A 83 4.51 -1.41 2.01
N LYS A 84 3.63 -2.15 2.66
CA LYS A 84 2.59 -2.97 2.00
C LYS A 84 1.65 -2.19 1.07
N GLY A 85 1.46 -0.89 1.31
CA GLY A 85 0.60 -0.02 0.49
C GLY A 85 1.33 0.72 -0.63
N VAL A 86 2.61 0.42 -0.85
CA VAL A 86 3.45 1.05 -1.87
C VAL A 86 3.84 0.03 -2.93
N VAL A 87 3.80 0.44 -4.18
CA VAL A 87 4.29 -0.35 -5.31
C VAL A 87 5.29 0.46 -6.12
N TRP A 88 6.20 -0.23 -6.76
CA TRP A 88 7.14 0.31 -7.72
C TRP A 88 6.67 0.00 -9.14
N ILE A 89 6.70 1.00 -9.99
CA ILE A 89 6.38 0.90 -11.41
C ILE A 89 7.68 1.01 -12.18
N GLU A 90 8.03 -0.01 -12.94
CA GLU A 90 9.22 -0.09 -13.77
C GLU A 90 8.82 -0.24 -15.25
N GLY A 91 9.65 0.28 -16.15
CA GLY A 91 9.37 0.27 -17.59
C GLY A 91 8.71 1.55 -18.11
N LEU A 92 8.59 2.58 -17.27
CA LEU A 92 8.12 3.90 -17.69
C LEU A 92 9.24 4.67 -18.42
N PRO A 93 8.92 5.54 -19.41
CA PRO A 93 9.93 6.37 -20.08
C PRO A 93 10.61 7.36 -19.13
N GLN A 94 9.94 7.69 -18.01
CA GLN A 94 10.47 8.57 -16.98
C GLN A 94 11.44 7.85 -16.03
N GLY A 95 11.45 6.51 -16.04
CA GLY A 95 12.19 5.66 -15.10
C GLY A 95 11.30 5.02 -14.05
N LYS A 96 11.92 4.46 -13.01
CA LYS A 96 11.22 3.78 -11.91
C LYS A 96 10.54 4.78 -10.97
N VAL A 97 9.25 4.58 -10.69
CA VAL A 97 8.45 5.46 -9.84
C VAL A 97 7.68 4.70 -8.77
N LYS A 98 7.42 5.37 -7.65
CA LYS A 98 6.55 4.87 -6.58
C LYS A 98 5.10 5.23 -6.82
N ALA A 99 4.19 4.32 -6.46
CA ALA A 99 2.77 4.59 -6.36
C ALA A 99 2.23 4.10 -5.01
N MET A 100 1.29 4.85 -4.45
CA MET A 100 0.70 4.58 -3.13
C MET A 100 -0.75 4.15 -3.29
N LEU A 101 -1.12 3.05 -2.65
CA LEU A 101 -2.50 2.58 -2.60
C LEU A 101 -3.39 3.63 -1.93
N ARG A 102 -4.48 4.00 -2.59
CA ARG A 102 -5.48 4.96 -2.08
C ARG A 102 -6.85 4.35 -1.91
N LYS A 103 -7.26 3.53 -2.87
CA LYS A 103 -8.52 2.81 -2.81
C LYS A 103 -8.25 1.34 -3.13
N SER A 104 -8.45 0.51 -2.11
CA SER A 104 -8.26 -0.94 -2.23
C SER A 104 -9.29 -1.53 -3.21
N PRO A 105 -8.92 -2.57 -3.97
CA PRO A 105 -7.59 -3.19 -4.00
C PRO A 105 -6.67 -2.64 -5.10
N ALA A 106 -7.13 -1.72 -5.95
CA ALA A 106 -6.56 -1.57 -7.28
C ALA A 106 -6.33 -0.12 -7.74
N THR A 107 -6.52 0.88 -6.86
CA THR A 107 -6.33 2.29 -7.22
C THR A 107 -5.17 2.91 -6.45
N TYR A 108 -4.20 3.46 -7.17
CA TYR A 108 -2.98 4.03 -6.60
C TYR A 108 -2.81 5.48 -7.07
N LYS A 109 -2.28 6.31 -6.18
CA LYS A 109 -1.77 7.64 -6.50
C LYS A 109 -0.28 7.56 -6.76
N ILE A 110 0.17 8.13 -7.86
CA ILE A 110 1.59 8.40 -8.15
C ILE A 110 1.86 9.81 -7.62
N PRO A 111 2.65 9.99 -6.55
CA PRO A 111 3.01 11.32 -6.07
C PRO A 111 3.98 11.99 -7.05
N ALA A 112 3.99 13.32 -7.09
CA ALA A 112 5.05 14.04 -7.77
C ALA A 112 6.39 13.70 -7.10
N GLN A 113 7.37 13.24 -7.88
CA GLN A 113 8.65 12.73 -7.37
C GLN A 113 9.76 12.87 -8.39
N LYS A 114 10.99 12.68 -7.95
CA LYS A 114 12.14 12.49 -8.82
C LYS A 114 12.47 11.01 -8.92
N THR A 115 12.78 10.54 -10.13
CA THR A 115 13.30 9.18 -10.33
C THR A 115 14.76 9.08 -9.88
N GLU A 116 15.26 7.87 -9.79
CA GLU A 116 16.68 7.60 -9.50
C GLU A 116 17.61 8.25 -10.56
N GLU A 117 17.13 8.43 -11.78
CA GLU A 117 17.82 9.12 -12.88
C GLU A 117 17.73 10.66 -12.79
N GLY A 118 17.09 11.20 -11.75
CA GLY A 118 16.91 12.64 -11.55
C GLY A 118 15.81 13.31 -12.38
N LYS A 119 15.02 12.54 -13.15
CA LYS A 119 13.90 13.07 -13.94
C LYS A 119 12.72 13.41 -13.03
N ASP A 120 12.09 14.53 -13.28
CA ASP A 120 10.87 14.95 -12.57
C ASP A 120 9.67 14.19 -13.14
N VAL A 121 8.92 13.54 -12.26
CA VAL A 121 7.66 12.86 -12.56
C VAL A 121 6.53 13.62 -11.90
N ALA A 122 5.58 14.07 -12.70
CA ALA A 122 4.38 14.74 -12.21
C ALA A 122 3.44 13.76 -11.48
N GLU A 123 2.52 14.33 -10.71
CA GLU A 123 1.47 13.54 -10.05
C GLU A 123 0.64 12.76 -11.07
N GLY A 124 0.18 11.57 -10.66
CA GLY A 124 -0.59 10.69 -11.55
C GLY A 124 -1.49 9.72 -10.81
N THR A 125 -2.20 8.93 -11.60
CA THR A 125 -3.15 7.91 -11.15
C THR A 125 -2.85 6.60 -11.86
N LEU A 126 -2.89 5.49 -11.09
CA LEU A 126 -2.84 4.13 -11.60
C LEU A 126 -4.09 3.41 -11.15
N ILE A 127 -4.79 2.77 -12.08
CA ILE A 127 -5.96 1.92 -11.82
C ILE A 127 -5.74 0.58 -12.51
N PHE A 128 -6.00 -0.50 -11.77
CA PHE A 128 -6.07 -1.83 -12.33
C PHE A 128 -7.50 -2.34 -12.27
N ASP A 129 -8.04 -2.71 -13.40
CA ASP A 129 -9.35 -3.35 -13.52
C ASP A 129 -9.16 -4.87 -13.51
N LYS A 130 -9.71 -5.52 -12.48
CA LYS A 130 -9.60 -6.97 -12.30
C LYS A 130 -10.49 -7.76 -13.28
N GLU A 131 -11.59 -7.17 -13.74
CA GLU A 131 -12.52 -7.85 -14.65
C GLU A 131 -11.92 -7.97 -16.05
N THR A 132 -11.31 -6.91 -16.53
CA THR A 132 -10.67 -6.87 -17.85
C THR A 132 -9.19 -7.20 -17.82
N ASN A 133 -8.59 -7.38 -16.63
CA ASN A 133 -7.14 -7.52 -16.41
C ASN A 133 -6.33 -6.38 -17.03
N THR A 134 -6.89 -5.18 -17.04
CA THR A 134 -6.31 -4.02 -17.70
C THR A 134 -5.72 -3.05 -16.65
N LEU A 135 -4.48 -2.63 -16.91
CA LEU A 135 -3.81 -1.57 -16.16
C LEU A 135 -3.90 -0.27 -16.94
N SER A 136 -4.34 0.78 -16.27
CA SER A 136 -4.36 2.14 -16.80
C SER A 136 -3.52 3.05 -15.93
N ILE A 137 -2.59 3.80 -16.52
CA ILE A 137 -1.73 4.77 -15.85
C ILE A 137 -1.88 6.11 -16.55
N CYS A 138 -2.06 7.18 -15.75
CA CYS A 138 -2.06 8.56 -16.23
C CYS A 138 -1.06 9.35 -15.38
N ILE A 139 -0.05 9.99 -16.00
CA ILE A 139 0.93 10.86 -15.36
C ILE A 139 0.77 12.27 -15.93
N GLY A 140 0.76 13.29 -15.06
CA GLY A 140 0.56 14.68 -15.45
C GLY A 140 -0.81 15.25 -15.15
N LYS A 141 -1.73 14.42 -14.60
CA LYS A 141 -3.00 14.89 -14.05
C LYS A 141 -3.02 14.65 -12.54
N ILE A 142 -3.56 15.62 -11.80
CA ILE A 142 -3.69 15.54 -10.34
C ILE A 142 -4.66 14.41 -9.97
N TYR A 143 -4.30 13.62 -8.97
CA TYR A 143 -5.13 12.53 -8.46
C TYR A 143 -6.44 13.06 -7.86
N ASN A 144 -7.57 12.62 -8.40
CA ASN A 144 -8.89 12.93 -7.85
C ASN A 144 -9.30 11.88 -6.83
N THR A 145 -9.47 12.28 -5.58
CA THR A 145 -9.83 11.37 -4.48
C THR A 145 -11.27 10.87 -4.61
N THR A 146 -12.18 11.65 -5.14
CA THR A 146 -13.60 11.32 -5.30
C THR A 146 -13.81 10.39 -6.47
N ASP A 147 -13.22 10.74 -7.61
CA ASP A 147 -13.30 9.96 -8.85
C ASP A 147 -11.91 9.84 -9.50
N PRO A 148 -11.15 8.80 -9.16
CA PRO A 148 -9.84 8.55 -9.76
C PRO A 148 -9.91 8.28 -11.28
N SER A 149 -11.03 7.78 -11.78
CA SER A 149 -11.22 7.46 -13.20
C SER A 149 -11.30 8.72 -14.09
N ALA A 150 -11.64 9.85 -13.52
CA ALA A 150 -11.64 11.14 -14.22
C ALA A 150 -10.27 11.52 -14.81
N ALA A 151 -9.17 10.95 -14.28
CA ALA A 151 -7.84 11.15 -14.85
C ALA A 151 -7.72 10.61 -16.29
N PHE A 152 -8.51 9.59 -16.64
CA PHE A 152 -8.49 8.93 -17.94
C PHE A 152 -9.51 9.47 -18.92
N ALA A 153 -10.45 10.32 -18.45
CA ALA A 153 -11.37 11.00 -19.35
C ALA A 153 -10.58 11.84 -20.35
N ALA A 154 -10.94 11.74 -21.63
CA ALA A 154 -10.38 12.59 -22.67
C ALA A 154 -10.52 14.05 -22.22
N THR A 155 -9.43 14.78 -22.17
CA THR A 155 -9.50 16.23 -21.99
C THR A 155 -10.15 16.79 -23.26
N ILE A 156 -11.46 17.06 -23.20
CA ILE A 156 -12.11 17.90 -24.19
C ILE A 156 -11.43 19.25 -23.98
N GLU A 157 -10.55 19.62 -24.89
CA GLU A 157 -10.04 20.98 -24.97
C GLU A 157 -11.27 21.85 -25.23
N GLU A 158 -11.81 22.46 -24.16
CA GLU A 158 -12.79 23.54 -24.37
C GLU A 158 -12.12 24.59 -25.24
N PRO A 159 -12.70 24.95 -26.39
CA PRO A 159 -12.15 26.00 -27.21
C PRO A 159 -12.09 27.23 -26.34
N ALA A 160 -10.88 27.80 -26.21
CA ALA A 160 -10.60 28.98 -25.42
C ALA A 160 -11.56 30.09 -25.87
N THR A 161 -12.65 30.33 -25.14
CA THR A 161 -13.45 31.49 -25.28
C THR A 161 -12.56 32.70 -24.96
N THR A 162 -12.33 33.48 -25.97
CA THR A 162 -11.56 34.73 -25.99
C THR A 162 -12.11 35.71 -24.95
N ALA A 163 -11.58 35.68 -23.75
CA ALA A 163 -11.62 36.79 -22.82
C ALA A 163 -10.31 37.56 -22.91
N LYS A 164 -10.36 38.68 -23.61
CA LYS A 164 -9.29 39.70 -23.66
C LYS A 164 -9.01 40.19 -22.23
N ASN A 165 -7.69 40.29 -21.93
CA ASN A 165 -7.12 40.99 -20.77
C ASN A 165 -6.97 40.16 -19.47
N SER A 166 -5.89 39.38 -19.38
CA SER A 166 -4.96 39.44 -18.23
C SER A 166 -3.65 38.73 -18.57
N LYS A 167 -2.53 39.45 -18.39
CA LYS A 167 -1.15 38.97 -18.57
C LYS A 167 -0.74 38.04 -17.40
N VAL A 168 -1.50 36.98 -17.17
CA VAL A 168 -1.04 35.88 -16.30
C VAL A 168 -0.72 34.73 -17.22
N LYS A 169 0.56 34.45 -17.39
CA LYS A 169 1.04 33.22 -18.05
C LYS A 169 0.47 32.05 -17.24
N LYS A 170 -0.61 31.43 -17.73
CA LYS A 170 -1.06 30.12 -17.21
C LYS A 170 0.12 29.17 -17.36
N PRO A 171 0.54 28.47 -16.30
CA PRO A 171 1.54 27.43 -16.44
C PRO A 171 1.04 26.43 -17.48
N VAL A 172 1.83 26.22 -18.52
CA VAL A 172 1.57 25.18 -19.52
C VAL A 172 1.56 23.86 -18.77
N GLN A 173 0.39 23.26 -18.59
CA GLN A 173 0.31 21.94 -17.99
C GLN A 173 0.97 20.96 -18.95
N PRO A 174 1.96 20.18 -18.51
CA PRO A 174 2.60 19.20 -19.36
C PRO A 174 1.53 18.23 -19.87
N LYS A 175 1.60 17.88 -21.16
CA LYS A 175 0.69 16.92 -21.77
C LYS A 175 0.67 15.64 -20.95
N ALA A 176 -0.50 15.21 -20.49
CA ALA A 176 -0.63 14.00 -19.71
C ALA A 176 -0.15 12.79 -20.52
N TRP A 177 0.73 11.99 -19.91
CA TRP A 177 1.14 10.72 -20.46
C TRP A 177 0.18 9.64 -19.98
N MET A 178 -0.29 8.81 -20.91
CA MET A 178 -1.27 7.75 -20.63
C MET A 178 -0.75 6.42 -21.13
N TYR A 179 -1.03 5.39 -20.34
CA TYR A 179 -0.70 4.00 -20.66
C TYR A 179 -1.92 3.11 -20.40
N THR A 180 -2.12 2.15 -21.27
CA THR A 180 -3.09 1.07 -21.09
C THR A 180 -2.43 -0.24 -21.53
N GLY A 181 -2.42 -1.24 -20.65
CA GLY A 181 -1.82 -2.55 -20.92
C GLY A 181 -2.57 -3.67 -20.24
N THR A 182 -2.45 -4.87 -20.79
CA THR A 182 -3.08 -6.09 -20.26
C THR A 182 -2.08 -6.89 -19.44
N LYS A 183 -2.56 -7.49 -18.36
CA LYS A 183 -1.75 -8.31 -17.47
C LYS A 183 -1.30 -9.59 -18.17
N LEU A 184 0.02 -9.85 -18.15
CA LEU A 184 0.55 -11.12 -18.63
C LEU A 184 0.28 -12.22 -17.61
N SER A 185 -0.29 -13.34 -18.07
CA SER A 185 -0.43 -14.53 -17.23
C SER A 185 0.95 -15.16 -16.99
N LYS A 186 1.10 -15.87 -15.86
CA LYS A 186 2.39 -16.54 -15.52
C LYS A 186 2.83 -17.57 -16.58
N GLU A 187 1.91 -18.10 -17.37
CA GLU A 187 2.23 -19.07 -18.43
C GLU A 187 2.92 -18.44 -19.66
N THR A 188 2.66 -17.18 -19.95
CA THR A 188 3.22 -16.51 -21.14
C THR A 188 4.64 -15.99 -20.91
N ALA A 189 5.11 -15.97 -19.65
CA ALA A 189 6.42 -15.41 -19.28
C ALA A 189 7.58 -16.42 -19.36
N LEU A 190 7.34 -17.65 -19.81
CA LEU A 190 8.32 -18.75 -19.88
C LEU A 190 8.72 -19.16 -21.31
N ASN A 191 8.30 -18.42 -22.33
CA ASN A 191 8.70 -18.65 -23.73
C ASN A 191 9.61 -17.55 -24.23
#